data_9d006b73603892521b900905f861452a
#
_entry.id   9d006b73603892521b900905f861452a
#
_cell.length_a   1.000
_cell.length_b   1.000
_cell.length_c   1.000
_cell.angle_alpha   90.00
_cell.angle_beta   90.00
_cell.angle_gamma   90.00
#
_symmetry.space_group_name_H-M   'P 1'
#
loop_
_entity.id
_entity.type
_entity.pdbx_description
1 polymer ?
#
loop_
_entity_poly.entity_id
_entity_poly.type
_entity_poly.pdbx_seq_one_letter_code
_entity_poly.pdbx_strand_id
1 'polypeptide(L)'
;MLNDIKLILGITSNAFDTILTSYISGAKNDLKMVGIAPSKVVETDPLIYSAIVSYVLAHLDTYEYREMSLNSYLLQKDQLRHYVEYMEE
;
A
#
# COMPACT_ATOMS: atom_id res chain seq x y z
N MET A 1 2.77 5.04 -9.29
CA MET A 1 2.11 3.96 -8.53
C MET A 1 0.73 3.59 -9.07
N LEU A 2 -0.13 4.57 -9.34
CA LEU A 2 -1.48 4.28 -9.84
C LEU A 2 -1.47 3.40 -11.09
N ASN A 3 -0.64 3.73 -12.07
CA ASN A 3 -0.57 2.98 -13.32
C ASN A 3 -0.11 1.54 -13.10
N ASP A 4 0.78 1.30 -12.17
CA ASP A 4 1.26 -0.05 -11.87
C ASP A 4 0.14 -0.90 -11.27
N ILE A 5 -0.64 -0.33 -10.37
CA ILE A 5 -1.79 -1.01 -9.78
C ILE A 5 -2.83 -1.33 -10.87
N LYS A 6 -3.09 -0.38 -11.75
CA LYS A 6 -4.02 -0.59 -12.87
C LYS A 6 -3.56 -1.72 -13.79
N LEU A 7 -2.25 -1.84 -14.03
CA LEU A 7 -1.69 -2.93 -14.83
C LEU A 7 -1.92 -4.28 -14.14
N ILE A 8 -1.69 -4.38 -12.84
CA ILE A 8 -1.92 -5.61 -12.06
C ILE A 8 -3.38 -6.04 -12.19
N LEU A 9 -4.30 -5.08 -12.14
CA LEU A 9 -5.74 -5.35 -12.16
C LEU A 9 -6.32 -5.48 -13.56
N GLY A 10 -5.54 -5.17 -14.60
CA GLY A 10 -6.02 -5.20 -15.99
C GLY A 10 -6.98 -4.05 -16.31
N ILE A 11 -6.90 -2.94 -15.58
CA ILE A 11 -7.77 -1.78 -15.78
C ILE A 11 -7.12 -0.81 -16.76
N THR A 12 -7.85 -0.47 -17.83
CA THR A 12 -7.36 0.49 -18.82
C THR A 12 -8.10 1.83 -18.78
N SER A 13 -9.31 1.86 -18.19
CA SER A 13 -10.09 3.10 -18.10
C SER A 13 -9.69 3.92 -16.88
N ASN A 14 -10.13 5.19 -16.86
CA ASN A 14 -9.89 6.09 -15.73
C ASN A 14 -11.04 6.09 -14.71
N ALA A 15 -12.02 5.21 -14.88
CA ALA A 15 -13.23 5.19 -14.06
C ALA A 15 -12.93 4.92 -12.57
N PHE A 16 -11.86 4.18 -12.28
CA PHE A 16 -11.51 3.80 -10.91
C PHE A 16 -10.36 4.61 -10.31
N ASP A 17 -9.84 5.60 -11.04
CA ASP A 17 -8.65 6.34 -10.61
C ASP A 17 -8.83 7.02 -9.26
N THR A 18 -9.99 7.64 -9.02
CA THR A 18 -10.26 8.32 -7.75
C THR A 18 -10.27 7.34 -6.58
N ILE A 19 -10.94 6.21 -6.75
CA ILE A 19 -11.00 5.17 -5.70
C ILE A 19 -9.62 4.60 -5.40
N LEU A 20 -8.86 4.27 -6.46
CA LEU A 20 -7.52 3.71 -6.29
C LEU A 20 -6.58 4.72 -5.62
N THR A 21 -6.67 5.99 -6.00
CA THR A 21 -5.89 7.04 -5.38
C THR A 21 -6.24 7.20 -3.89
N SER A 22 -7.53 7.08 -3.55
CA SER A 22 -7.97 7.11 -2.15
C SER A 22 -7.38 5.97 -1.35
N TYR A 23 -7.34 4.76 -1.91
CA TYR A 23 -6.73 3.62 -1.24
C TYR A 23 -5.22 3.79 -1.07
N ILE A 24 -4.53 4.37 -2.04
CA ILE A 24 -3.10 4.67 -1.91
C ILE A 24 -2.87 5.63 -0.74
N SER A 25 -3.67 6.68 -0.65
CA SER A 25 -3.59 7.63 0.46
C SER A 25 -3.90 6.97 1.80
N GLY A 26 -4.92 6.10 1.82
CA GLY A 26 -5.28 5.34 3.01
C GLY A 26 -4.14 4.45 3.49
N ALA A 27 -3.43 3.80 2.56
CA ALA A 27 -2.28 2.96 2.88
C ALA A 27 -1.18 3.79 3.55
N LYS A 28 -0.87 4.95 2.98
CA LYS A 28 0.15 5.83 3.55
C LYS A 28 -0.22 6.28 4.96
N ASN A 29 -1.49 6.63 5.17
CA ASN A 29 -1.97 7.03 6.49
C ASN A 29 -1.91 5.87 7.49
N ASP A 30 -2.28 4.67 7.08
CA ASP A 30 -2.24 3.50 7.96
C ASP A 30 -0.81 3.21 8.43
N LEU A 31 0.17 3.31 7.52
CA LEU A 31 1.57 3.12 7.86
C LEU A 31 2.05 4.17 8.87
N LYS A 32 1.62 5.43 8.70
CA LYS A 32 1.96 6.49 9.65
C LYS A 32 1.33 6.24 11.01
N MET A 33 0.10 5.75 11.05
CA MET A 33 -0.63 5.48 12.29
C MET A 33 0.02 4.40 13.14
N VAL A 34 0.71 3.44 12.54
CA VAL A 34 1.43 2.41 13.30
C VAL A 34 2.83 2.86 13.73
N GLY A 35 3.17 4.11 13.49
CA GLY A 35 4.41 4.69 13.99
C GLY A 35 5.54 4.85 12.99
N ILE A 36 5.32 4.51 11.72
CA ILE A 36 6.35 4.73 10.69
C ILE A 36 6.46 6.23 10.44
N ALA A 37 7.70 6.74 10.49
CA ALA A 37 7.96 8.18 10.36
C ALA A 37 7.40 8.70 9.03
N PRO A 38 6.67 9.84 9.03
CA PRO A 38 6.06 10.35 7.81
C PRO A 38 7.04 10.56 6.66
N SER A 39 8.27 10.97 6.96
CA SER A 39 9.30 11.18 5.94
C SER A 39 9.75 9.87 5.27
N LYS A 40 9.46 8.72 5.87
CA LYS A 40 9.83 7.41 5.33
C LYS A 40 8.70 6.79 4.49
N VAL A 41 7.49 7.31 4.56
CA VAL A 41 6.34 6.78 3.82
C VAL A 41 6.35 7.39 2.42
N VAL A 42 7.26 6.91 1.58
CA VAL A 42 7.49 7.42 0.22
C VAL A 42 7.49 6.28 -0.78
N GLU A 43 6.94 6.53 -1.97
CA GLU A 43 6.79 5.50 -3.02
C GLU A 43 8.13 5.07 -3.62
N THR A 44 9.17 5.84 -3.44
CA THR A 44 10.51 5.50 -3.95
C THR A 44 11.20 4.42 -3.12
N ASP A 45 10.72 4.15 -1.91
CA ASP A 45 11.24 3.06 -1.08
C ASP A 45 10.54 1.75 -1.48
N PRO A 46 11.27 0.72 -1.95
CA PRO A 46 10.65 -0.52 -2.42
C PRO A 46 9.79 -1.23 -1.37
N LEU A 47 10.17 -1.21 -0.10
CA LEU A 47 9.40 -1.87 0.95
C LEU A 47 8.10 -1.12 1.23
N ILE A 48 8.14 0.20 1.25
CA ILE A 48 6.95 1.04 1.41
C ILE A 48 6.04 0.89 0.18
N TYR A 49 6.61 0.93 -1.01
CA TYR A 49 5.86 0.74 -2.26
C TYR A 49 5.10 -0.59 -2.24
N SER A 50 5.79 -1.67 -1.91
CA SER A 50 5.19 -3.01 -1.86
C SER A 50 4.05 -3.08 -0.84
N ALA A 51 4.23 -2.47 0.33
CA ALA A 51 3.19 -2.43 1.35
C ALA A 51 1.95 -1.67 0.87
N ILE A 52 2.14 -0.53 0.20
CA ILE A 52 1.02 0.26 -0.34
C ILE A 52 0.26 -0.54 -1.39
N VAL A 53 0.95 -1.21 -2.30
CA VAL A 53 0.31 -2.04 -3.32
C VAL A 53 -0.53 -3.15 -2.67
N SER A 54 0.03 -3.84 -1.69
CA SER A 54 -0.69 -4.91 -0.97
C SER A 54 -1.94 -4.38 -0.29
N TYR A 55 -1.86 -3.21 0.34
CA TYR A 55 -3.01 -2.56 0.98
C TYR A 55 -4.13 -2.28 -0.03
N VAL A 56 -3.77 -1.68 -1.17
CA VAL A 56 -4.77 -1.33 -2.20
C VAL A 56 -5.45 -2.60 -2.71
N LEU A 57 -4.70 -3.63 -3.04
CA LEU A 57 -5.25 -4.88 -3.55
C LEU A 57 -6.15 -5.56 -2.51
N ALA A 58 -5.80 -5.46 -1.23
CA ALA A 58 -6.58 -6.04 -0.14
C ALA A 58 -7.95 -5.35 0.03
N HIS A 59 -8.10 -4.12 -0.43
CA HIS A 59 -9.34 -3.34 -0.29
C HIS A 59 -10.27 -3.43 -1.49
N LEU A 60 -9.90 -4.19 -2.53
CA LEU A 60 -10.72 -4.35 -3.73
C LEU A 60 -11.56 -5.63 -3.61
N ASP A 61 -12.85 -5.47 -3.38
CA ASP A 61 -13.79 -6.58 -3.14
C ASP A 61 -13.84 -7.60 -4.27
N THR A 62 -13.59 -7.16 -5.50
CA THR A 62 -13.65 -8.03 -6.68
C THR A 62 -12.33 -8.71 -7.00
N TYR A 63 -11.25 -8.36 -6.30
CA TYR A 63 -9.94 -8.95 -6.56
C TYR A 63 -9.85 -10.32 -5.90
N GLU A 64 -9.57 -11.36 -6.69
CA GLU A 64 -9.59 -12.74 -6.19
C GLU A 64 -8.50 -13.04 -5.16
N TYR A 65 -7.39 -12.30 -5.19
CA TYR A 65 -6.27 -12.49 -4.27
C TYR A 65 -6.24 -11.49 -3.12
N ARG A 66 -7.39 -10.87 -2.81
CA ARG A 66 -7.42 -9.83 -1.78
C ARG A 66 -7.01 -10.33 -0.40
N GLU A 67 -7.36 -11.58 -0.05
CA GLU A 67 -6.99 -12.13 1.27
C GLU A 67 -5.48 -12.37 1.36
N MET A 68 -4.87 -12.86 0.29
CA MET A 68 -3.41 -13.00 0.23
C MET A 68 -2.74 -11.64 0.35
N SER A 69 -3.31 -10.64 -0.32
CA SER A 69 -2.78 -9.27 -0.28
C SER A 69 -2.91 -8.67 1.11
N LEU A 70 -4.02 -8.92 1.80
CA LEU A 70 -4.19 -8.46 3.18
C LEU A 70 -3.17 -9.10 4.11
N ASN A 71 -2.97 -10.40 4.00
CA ASN A 71 -1.98 -11.11 4.81
C ASN A 71 -0.58 -10.61 4.53
N SER A 72 -0.24 -10.38 3.27
CA SER A 72 1.05 -9.80 2.87
C SER A 72 1.23 -8.41 3.47
N TYR A 73 0.20 -7.57 3.40
CA TYR A 73 0.24 -6.23 3.96
C TYR A 73 0.49 -6.25 5.47
N LEU A 74 -0.23 -7.10 6.20
CA LEU A 74 -0.08 -7.19 7.65
C LEU A 74 1.33 -7.62 8.05
N LEU A 75 1.91 -8.58 7.32
CA LEU A 75 3.29 -9.00 7.56
C LEU A 75 4.28 -7.90 7.22
N GLN A 76 4.11 -7.22 6.09
CA GLN A 76 4.98 -6.13 5.67
C GLN A 76 4.94 -4.98 6.67
N LYS A 77 3.74 -4.62 7.12
CA LYS A 77 3.55 -3.56 8.11
C LYS A 77 4.25 -3.92 9.42
N ASP A 78 4.09 -5.15 9.87
CA ASP A 78 4.72 -5.61 11.10
C ASP A 78 6.26 -5.58 10.99
N GLN A 79 6.80 -6.02 9.87
CA GLN A 79 8.24 -5.98 9.61
C GLN A 79 8.77 -4.55 9.62
N LEU A 80 8.07 -3.62 8.96
CA LEU A 80 8.50 -2.22 8.89
C LEU A 80 8.56 -1.59 10.28
N ARG A 81 7.63 -1.94 11.15
CA ARG A 81 7.60 -1.43 12.53
C ARG A 81 8.81 -1.85 13.36
N HIS A 82 9.49 -2.93 12.97
CA HIS A 82 10.65 -3.44 13.69
C HIS A 82 11.97 -2.84 13.21
N TYR A 83 11.96 -2.09 12.10
CA TYR A 83 13.17 -1.44 11.60
C TYR A 83 13.26 -0.02 12.17
N VAL A 84 14.31 0.22 12.95
CA VAL A 84 14.54 1.54 13.58
C VAL A 84 14.55 2.65 12.52
N GLU A 85 15.13 2.39 11.36
CA GLU A 85 15.26 3.38 10.29
C GLU A 85 13.92 3.88 9.75
N TYR A 86 12.83 3.11 9.91
CA TYR A 86 11.49 3.55 9.51
C TYR A 86 10.74 4.26 10.62
N MET A 87 11.19 4.15 11.86
CA MET A 87 10.51 4.72 13.03
C MET A 87 11.08 6.08 13.44
N GLU A 88 12.19 6.48 12.85
CA GLU A 88 12.88 7.74 13.16
C GLU A 88 12.89 8.66 11.95
N GLU A 89 12.61 9.92 12.19
CA GLU A 89 12.65 10.97 11.16
C GLU A 89 14.09 11.32 10.75
#